data_5aca70d58405e2770bf00bea2ef8fa00
#
_entry.id   5aca70d58405e2770bf00bea2ef8fa00
#
_cell.length_a   1.000
_cell.length_b   1.000
_cell.length_c   1.000
_cell.angle_alpha   90.00
_cell.angle_beta   90.00
_cell.angle_gamma   90.00
#
_symmetry.space_group_name_H-M   'P 1'
#
loop_
_entity.id
_entity.type
_entity.pdbx_description
1 polymer ?
#
loop_
_entity_poly.entity_id
_entity_poly.type
_entity_poly.pdbx_seq_one_letter_code
_entity_poly.pdbx_strand_id
1 'polypeptide(L)'
;IWSRIEAVCAGIAATTGADIAVKVVARAPVLTSTPEAVAAMREAARRVVGSEHVVTEGRPEMASEDFAFLRQKVAGGFAFIGNRNPGSDHVLHSPRFNFDDTVLPIGAAYWAELALLRLGA
;
A
#
# COMPACT_ATOMS: atom_id res chain seq x y z
N ILE A 1 -8.33 -8.97 17.68
CA ILE A 1 -8.01 -10.22 16.96
C ILE A 1 -7.06 -11.06 17.82
N TRP A 2 -5.94 -10.50 18.29
CA TRP A 2 -4.90 -11.24 19.03
C TRP A 2 -5.42 -11.97 20.26
N SER A 3 -6.18 -11.30 21.10
CA SER A 3 -6.81 -11.91 22.31
C SER A 3 -7.69 -13.13 21.98
N ARG A 4 -8.35 -13.12 20.81
CA ARG A 4 -9.15 -14.27 20.37
C ARG A 4 -8.28 -15.43 19.88
N ILE A 5 -7.15 -15.15 19.25
CA ILE A 5 -6.19 -16.18 18.86
C ILE A 5 -5.62 -16.86 20.11
N GLU A 6 -5.22 -16.07 21.11
CA GLU A 6 -4.73 -16.59 22.39
C GLU A 6 -5.79 -17.46 23.10
N ALA A 7 -7.04 -17.00 23.11
CA ALA A 7 -8.12 -17.77 23.73
C ALA A 7 -8.40 -19.10 22.99
N VAL A 8 -8.35 -19.11 21.67
CA VAL A 8 -8.50 -20.34 20.86
C VAL A 8 -7.33 -21.30 21.15
N CYS A 9 -6.11 -20.79 21.14
CA CYS A 9 -4.94 -21.61 21.43
C CYS A 9 -4.99 -22.21 22.86
N ALA A 10 -5.40 -21.42 23.85
CA ALA A 10 -5.60 -21.89 25.21
C ALA A 10 -6.68 -23.00 25.31
N GLY A 11 -7.79 -22.84 24.58
CA GLY A 11 -8.85 -23.84 24.50
C GLY A 11 -8.37 -25.17 23.87
N ILE A 12 -7.59 -25.08 22.79
CA ILE A 12 -7.01 -26.27 22.14
C ILE A 12 -6.01 -26.94 23.10
N ALA A 13 -5.12 -26.19 23.74
CA ALA A 13 -4.18 -26.68 24.70
C ALA A 13 -4.88 -27.44 25.84
N ALA A 14 -5.93 -26.86 26.41
CA ALA A 14 -6.72 -27.47 27.48
C ALA A 14 -7.42 -28.76 27.05
N THR A 15 -7.89 -28.82 25.79
CA THR A 15 -8.63 -29.98 25.27
C THR A 15 -7.70 -31.14 24.89
N THR A 16 -6.50 -30.83 24.36
CA THR A 16 -5.58 -31.83 23.79
C THR A 16 -4.44 -32.18 24.68
N GLY A 17 -4.17 -31.40 25.75
CA GLY A 17 -2.98 -31.50 26.58
C GLY A 17 -1.69 -31.01 25.88
N ALA A 18 -1.81 -30.37 24.72
CA ALA A 18 -0.67 -29.81 24.02
C ALA A 18 -0.16 -28.56 24.73
N ASP A 19 1.15 -28.33 24.71
CA ASP A 19 1.74 -27.04 25.11
C ASP A 19 1.81 -26.13 23.92
N ILE A 20 1.06 -25.01 23.96
CA ILE A 20 0.94 -24.05 22.87
C ILE A 20 1.40 -22.67 23.33
N ALA A 21 2.56 -22.25 22.86
CA ALA A 21 3.05 -20.88 23.05
C ALA A 21 2.61 -19.97 21.88
N VAL A 22 1.95 -18.88 22.20
CA VAL A 22 1.55 -17.87 21.20
C VAL A 22 2.50 -16.68 21.25
N LYS A 23 3.18 -16.40 20.13
CA LYS A 23 4.02 -15.21 19.98
C LYS A 23 3.44 -14.31 18.88
N VAL A 24 3.00 -13.14 19.27
CA VAL A 24 2.52 -12.12 18.33
C VAL A 24 3.70 -11.25 17.91
N VAL A 25 3.93 -11.17 16.59
CA VAL A 25 4.94 -10.27 16.00
C VAL A 25 4.22 -9.29 15.08
N ALA A 26 3.98 -8.08 15.58
CA ALA A 26 3.44 -7.00 14.76
C ALA A 26 4.55 -6.45 13.86
N ARG A 27 4.38 -6.54 12.53
CA ARG A 27 5.39 -6.11 11.55
C ARG A 27 5.13 -4.72 10.99
N ALA A 28 3.88 -4.37 10.75
CA ALA A 28 3.49 -3.05 10.27
C ALA A 28 2.08 -2.68 10.76
N PRO A 29 1.81 -1.41 11.04
CA PRO A 29 0.45 -0.91 11.27
C PRO A 29 -0.35 -0.89 9.96
N VAL A 30 -1.65 -0.63 10.07
CA VAL A 30 -2.48 -0.40 8.89
C VAL A 30 -2.05 0.92 8.23
N LEU A 31 -1.77 0.87 6.93
CA LEU A 31 -1.50 2.06 6.13
C LEU A 31 -2.82 2.73 5.74
N THR A 32 -3.00 3.96 6.16
CA THR A 32 -4.13 4.81 5.78
C THR A 32 -3.62 6.14 5.26
N SER A 33 -4.19 6.61 4.16
CA SER A 33 -3.88 7.94 3.60
C SER A 33 -4.78 9.01 4.21
N THR A 34 -4.28 10.25 4.36
CA THR A 34 -5.14 11.37 4.76
C THR A 34 -5.97 11.87 3.59
N PRO A 35 -7.21 12.36 3.84
CA PRO A 35 -8.08 12.86 2.77
C PRO A 35 -7.41 13.97 1.93
N GLU A 36 -6.71 14.89 2.57
CA GLU A 36 -6.03 16.02 1.93
C GLU A 36 -4.87 15.54 1.02
N ALA A 37 -4.11 14.56 1.48
CA ALA A 37 -3.05 13.96 0.68
C ALA A 37 -3.64 13.22 -0.53
N VAL A 38 -4.71 12.45 -0.33
CA VAL A 38 -5.40 11.75 -1.41
C VAL A 38 -5.93 12.73 -2.45
N ALA A 39 -6.53 13.86 -2.03
CA ALA A 39 -7.04 14.87 -2.94
C ALA A 39 -5.91 15.47 -3.81
N ALA A 40 -4.80 15.87 -3.20
CA ALA A 40 -3.65 16.40 -3.94
C ALA A 40 -3.02 15.36 -4.88
N MET A 41 -2.90 14.11 -4.43
CA MET A 41 -2.36 13.01 -5.24
C MET A 41 -3.25 12.69 -6.45
N ARG A 42 -4.56 12.70 -6.28
CA ARG A 42 -5.52 12.51 -7.38
C ARG A 42 -5.44 13.64 -8.40
N GLU A 43 -5.35 14.88 -7.93
CA GLU A 43 -5.23 16.04 -8.81
C GLU A 43 -3.92 15.98 -9.62
N ALA A 44 -2.79 15.72 -8.98
CA ALA A 44 -1.51 15.53 -9.67
C ALA A 44 -1.59 14.42 -10.73
N ALA A 45 -2.16 13.28 -10.36
CA ALA A 45 -2.32 12.16 -11.30
C ALA A 45 -3.18 12.54 -12.50
N ARG A 46 -4.33 13.23 -12.29
CA ARG A 46 -5.20 13.67 -13.38
C ARG A 46 -4.50 14.60 -14.36
N ARG A 47 -3.66 15.50 -13.87
CA ARG A 47 -2.91 16.43 -14.73
C ARG A 47 -1.87 15.72 -15.58
N VAL A 48 -1.32 14.62 -15.09
CA VAL A 48 -0.25 13.88 -15.79
C VAL A 48 -0.81 12.84 -16.76
N VAL A 49 -1.83 12.08 -16.36
CA VAL A 49 -2.32 10.95 -17.16
C VAL A 49 -3.76 11.07 -17.63
N GLY A 50 -4.48 12.12 -17.25
CA GLY A 50 -5.91 12.24 -17.51
C GLY A 50 -6.79 11.53 -16.49
N SER A 51 -8.02 12.01 -16.35
CA SER A 51 -8.96 11.49 -15.35
C SER A 51 -9.34 10.04 -15.59
N GLU A 52 -9.39 9.62 -16.83
CA GLU A 52 -9.75 8.28 -17.28
C GLU A 52 -8.75 7.18 -16.85
N HIS A 53 -7.51 7.60 -16.55
CA HIS A 53 -6.44 6.69 -16.09
C HIS A 53 -6.25 6.71 -14.57
N VAL A 54 -7.06 7.47 -13.84
CA VAL A 54 -6.96 7.56 -12.37
C VAL A 54 -8.04 6.72 -11.71
N VAL A 55 -7.65 5.57 -11.17
CA VAL A 55 -8.53 4.70 -10.39
C VAL A 55 -8.68 5.27 -8.98
N THR A 56 -9.90 5.68 -8.63
CA THR A 56 -10.21 6.30 -7.32
C THR A 56 -10.90 5.39 -6.35
N GLU A 57 -11.35 4.24 -6.83
CA GLU A 57 -12.06 3.23 -6.03
C GLU A 57 -11.29 1.92 -6.11
N GLY A 58 -11.07 1.33 -4.96
CA GLY A 58 -10.37 0.05 -4.85
C GLY A 58 -10.72 -0.64 -3.54
N ARG A 59 -10.47 -1.94 -3.49
CA ARG A 59 -10.56 -2.69 -2.23
C ARG A 59 -9.28 -2.46 -1.44
N PRO A 60 -9.36 -2.49 -0.09
CA PRO A 60 -8.16 -2.52 0.73
C PRO A 60 -7.26 -3.70 0.34
N GLU A 61 -5.98 -3.42 0.19
CA GLU A 61 -4.99 -4.45 -0.07
C GLU A 61 -4.58 -5.15 1.22
N MET A 62 -4.55 -6.48 1.20
CA MET A 62 -4.11 -7.31 2.32
C MET A 62 -2.58 -7.48 2.29
N ALA A 63 -1.87 -6.35 2.27
CA ALA A 63 -0.44 -6.27 2.23
C ALA A 63 0.12 -5.48 3.42
N SER A 64 1.41 -5.59 3.66
CA SER A 64 2.14 -4.81 4.66
C SER A 64 3.04 -3.82 3.97
N GLU A 65 3.07 -2.58 4.48
CA GLU A 65 3.86 -1.49 3.96
C GLU A 65 4.52 -0.74 5.12
N ASP A 66 5.83 -0.58 5.09
CA ASP A 66 6.58 0.08 6.16
C ASP A 66 6.37 1.60 6.18
N PHE A 67 5.97 2.21 5.06
CA PHE A 67 5.50 3.60 5.01
C PHE A 67 4.37 3.88 6.03
N ALA A 68 3.65 2.84 6.46
CA ALA A 68 2.65 2.94 7.51
C ALA A 68 3.20 3.53 8.83
N PHE A 69 4.46 3.25 9.18
CA PHE A 69 5.10 3.86 10.36
C PHE A 69 5.31 5.37 10.18
N LEU A 70 5.72 5.79 8.99
CA LEU A 70 5.87 7.20 8.65
C LEU A 70 4.53 7.93 8.73
N ARG A 71 3.47 7.29 8.22
CA ARG A 71 2.10 7.81 8.26
C ARG A 71 1.56 8.02 9.66
N GLN A 72 2.04 7.30 10.66
CA GLN A 72 1.68 7.58 12.07
C GLN A 72 2.26 8.89 12.60
N LYS A 73 3.28 9.44 11.94
CA LYS A 73 3.99 10.64 12.38
C LYS A 73 3.62 11.88 11.56
N VAL A 74 3.35 11.71 10.28
CA VAL A 74 3.07 12.81 9.35
C VAL A 74 1.86 12.53 8.49
N ALA A 75 1.15 13.58 8.09
CA ALA A 75 0.11 13.47 7.07
C ALA A 75 0.71 13.05 5.73
N GLY A 76 0.01 12.21 4.97
CA GLY A 76 0.51 11.73 3.69
C GLY A 76 -0.44 10.74 3.03
N GLY A 77 -0.05 10.25 1.87
CA GLY A 77 -0.79 9.26 1.11
C GLY A 77 0.14 8.27 0.42
N PHE A 78 -0.47 7.18 0.00
CA PHE A 78 0.19 6.12 -0.74
C PHE A 78 -0.65 5.79 -1.98
N ALA A 79 -0.01 5.61 -3.10
CA ALA A 79 -0.67 5.25 -4.36
C ALA A 79 0.17 4.23 -5.13
N PHE A 80 -0.48 3.47 -5.96
CA PHE A 80 0.17 2.57 -6.90
C PHE A 80 0.22 3.21 -8.29
N ILE A 81 1.31 3.02 -9.00
CA ILE A 81 1.40 3.27 -10.44
C ILE A 81 1.28 1.92 -11.13
N GLY A 82 0.29 1.80 -12.03
CA GLY A 82 0.11 0.60 -12.83
C GLY A 82 1.37 0.33 -13.66
N ASN A 83 1.90 -0.85 -13.53
CA ASN A 83 3.12 -1.28 -14.19
C ASN A 83 2.88 -2.65 -14.81
N ARG A 84 2.23 -2.64 -15.96
CA ARG A 84 2.00 -3.86 -16.72
C ARG A 84 2.91 -3.89 -17.94
N ASN A 85 3.93 -4.73 -17.89
CA ASN A 85 4.74 -5.00 -19.05
C ASN A 85 3.95 -5.87 -20.04
N PRO A 86 3.61 -5.37 -21.24
CA PRO A 86 2.95 -6.17 -22.26
C PRO A 86 3.82 -7.40 -22.59
N GLY A 87 3.24 -8.58 -22.47
CA GLY A 87 3.94 -9.85 -22.71
C GLY A 87 4.58 -10.49 -21.47
N SER A 88 4.41 -9.88 -20.29
CA SER A 88 4.79 -10.50 -19.02
C SER A 88 3.56 -10.71 -18.13
N ASP A 89 3.30 -11.97 -17.77
CA ASP A 89 2.25 -12.34 -16.80
C ASP A 89 2.77 -12.37 -15.36
N HIS A 90 4.01 -11.91 -15.14
CA HIS A 90 4.65 -11.97 -13.84
C HIS A 90 4.21 -10.81 -12.95
N VAL A 91 3.59 -11.16 -11.84
CA VAL A 91 3.13 -10.22 -10.82
C VAL A 91 4.28 -9.70 -9.96
N LEU A 92 4.03 -8.61 -9.26
CA LEU A 92 4.93 -8.07 -8.24
C LEU A 92 5.39 -9.18 -7.27
N HIS A 93 6.65 -9.14 -6.86
CA HIS A 93 7.34 -10.16 -6.05
C HIS A 93 7.66 -11.47 -6.75
N SER A 94 7.31 -11.63 -8.05
CA SER A 94 7.82 -12.75 -8.82
C SER A 94 9.33 -12.60 -9.08
N PRO A 95 10.14 -13.66 -9.01
CA PRO A 95 11.56 -13.58 -9.39
C PRO A 95 11.76 -13.28 -10.89
N ARG A 96 10.69 -13.36 -11.68
CA ARG A 96 10.67 -13.02 -13.11
C ARG A 96 9.95 -11.70 -13.39
N PHE A 97 9.63 -10.93 -12.35
CA PHE A 97 9.02 -9.63 -12.51
C PHE A 97 9.93 -8.74 -13.35
N ASN A 98 9.35 -8.15 -14.39
CA ASN A 98 10.05 -7.20 -15.25
C ASN A 98 9.31 -5.88 -15.24
N PHE A 99 9.97 -4.83 -14.79
CA PHE A 99 9.41 -3.49 -14.71
C PHE A 99 9.23 -2.92 -16.13
N ASP A 100 8.12 -2.22 -16.34
CA ASP A 100 7.90 -1.49 -17.58
C ASP A 100 8.49 -0.08 -17.47
N ASP A 101 9.66 0.10 -18.07
CA ASP A 101 10.39 1.37 -18.02
C ASP A 101 9.63 2.54 -18.65
N THR A 102 8.60 2.27 -19.46
CA THR A 102 7.78 3.33 -20.07
C THR A 102 6.96 4.12 -19.05
N VAL A 103 6.78 3.60 -17.83
CA VAL A 103 6.09 4.31 -16.75
C VAL A 103 6.99 5.24 -15.93
N LEU A 104 8.33 5.17 -16.11
CA LEU A 104 9.28 6.02 -15.38
C LEU A 104 9.04 7.53 -15.61
N PRO A 105 8.87 8.01 -16.86
CA PRO A 105 8.56 9.42 -17.11
C PRO A 105 7.24 9.86 -16.46
N ILE A 106 6.25 8.98 -16.43
CA ILE A 106 4.96 9.23 -15.79
C ILE A 106 5.15 9.42 -14.29
N GLY A 107 5.90 8.52 -13.64
CA GLY A 107 6.22 8.62 -12.22
C GLY A 107 6.97 9.91 -11.89
N ALA A 108 7.96 10.29 -12.70
CA ALA A 108 8.73 11.52 -12.52
C ALA A 108 7.83 12.75 -12.67
N ALA A 109 7.01 12.81 -13.70
CA ALA A 109 6.05 13.90 -13.94
C ALA A 109 5.03 14.01 -12.80
N TYR A 110 4.53 12.88 -12.31
CA TYR A 110 3.60 12.84 -11.18
C TYR A 110 4.19 13.47 -9.90
N TRP A 111 5.44 13.13 -9.56
CA TRP A 111 6.10 13.71 -8.39
C TRP A 111 6.38 15.20 -8.56
N ALA A 112 6.78 15.63 -9.76
CA ALA A 112 7.00 17.03 -10.05
C ALA A 112 5.69 17.83 -9.91
N GLU A 113 4.61 17.34 -10.51
CA GLU A 113 3.29 17.99 -10.45
C GLU A 113 2.74 18.04 -9.01
N LEU A 114 2.90 16.94 -8.25
CA LEU A 114 2.49 16.91 -6.84
C LEU A 114 3.27 17.94 -6.00
N ALA A 115 4.57 18.10 -6.25
CA ALA A 115 5.39 19.08 -5.57
C ALA A 115 4.93 20.51 -5.90
N LEU A 116 4.68 20.83 -7.18
CA LEU A 116 4.18 22.14 -7.62
C LEU A 116 2.83 22.46 -6.97
N LEU A 117 1.89 21.51 -6.97
CA LEU A 117 0.60 21.67 -6.29
C LEU A 117 0.72 21.95 -4.79
N ARG A 118 1.68 21.32 -4.14
CA ARG A 118 1.89 21.47 -2.69
C ARG A 118 2.62 22.76 -2.33
N LEU A 119 3.45 23.28 -3.21
CA LEU A 119 4.21 24.53 -3.04
C LEU A 119 3.42 25.77 -3.49
N GLY A 120 2.26 25.58 -4.13
CA GLY A 120 1.42 26.69 -4.64
C GLY A 120 2.02 27.36 -5.87
N ALA A 121 2.77 26.62 -6.68
CA ALA A 121 3.40 27.11 -7.90
C ALA A 121 2.55 26.78 -9.12
#